data_065ad145e4123898ebfb02dcb9de2933
#
_entry.id   065ad145e4123898ebfb02dcb9de2933
#
_cell.length_a   1.000
_cell.length_b   1.000
_cell.length_c   1.000
_cell.angle_alpha   90.00
_cell.angle_beta   90.00
_cell.angle_gamma   90.00
#
_symmetry.space_group_name_H-M   'P 1'
#
loop_
_entity.id
_entity.type
_entity.pdbx_description
1 polymer ?
#
loop_
_entity_poly.entity_id
_entity_poly.type
_entity_poly.pdbx_seq_one_letter_code
_entity_poly.pdbx_strand_id
1 'polypeptide(L)'
;MLKRNVIGLRWVVLIVLAVVISAPDMYAKKKKEDKDTYAWRYEIEPVEGAVPGACRVKVWTYAKKADKAIAQAPKNAVHGIIFKGYAANPEARVPGRRAMVTDYAVEQEFADYFEEFFADGGRYMRFVSLVNNGAPMAGDVIKVGKEYKMGIIVMVKTDELRKELESAGVLKSLNSGF
;
A
#
# COMPACT_ATOMS: atom_id res chain seq x y z
N MET A 1 34.11 -57.85 25.71
CA MET A 1 34.70 -57.04 24.62
C MET A 1 33.61 -56.50 23.75
N LEU A 2 33.20 -55.28 23.94
CA LEU A 2 32.32 -54.54 23.00
C LEU A 2 32.86 -53.10 22.88
N LYS A 3 33.62 -52.84 21.84
CA LYS A 3 33.94 -51.45 21.42
C LYS A 3 32.80 -51.02 20.50
N ARG A 4 31.84 -50.29 21.04
CA ARG A 4 30.72 -49.68 20.28
C ARG A 4 31.12 -48.33 19.73
N ASN A 5 30.97 -48.20 18.45
CA ASN A 5 31.23 -47.07 17.56
C ASN A 5 30.76 -45.72 18.05
N VAL A 6 31.66 -44.95 18.62
CA VAL A 6 31.42 -43.53 19.01
C VAL A 6 31.66 -42.60 17.82
N ILE A 7 32.19 -43.09 16.72
CA ILE A 7 32.56 -42.27 15.54
C ILE A 7 31.32 -41.84 14.72
N GLY A 8 30.28 -42.70 14.66
CA GLY A 8 29.05 -42.39 13.89
C GLY A 8 28.22 -41.23 14.47
N LEU A 9 28.22 -41.07 15.79
CA LEU A 9 27.40 -40.04 16.45
C LEU A 9 27.99 -38.62 16.32
N ARG A 10 29.31 -38.49 16.16
CA ARG A 10 29.98 -37.19 15.98
C ARG A 10 29.72 -36.56 14.59
N TRP A 11 29.56 -37.39 13.58
CA TRP A 11 29.27 -36.93 12.20
C TRP A 11 27.82 -36.48 12.03
N VAL A 12 26.87 -37.13 12.70
CA VAL A 12 25.44 -36.75 12.64
C VAL A 12 25.22 -35.39 13.33
N VAL A 13 25.92 -35.09 14.42
CA VAL A 13 25.81 -33.77 15.11
C VAL A 13 26.41 -32.64 14.26
N LEU A 14 27.47 -32.89 13.50
CA LEU A 14 28.07 -31.88 12.62
C LEU A 14 27.21 -31.57 11.38
N ILE A 15 26.45 -32.58 10.86
CA ILE A 15 25.54 -32.37 9.71
C ILE A 15 24.30 -31.56 10.15
N VAL A 16 23.79 -31.79 11.37
CA VAL A 16 22.63 -31.02 11.88
C VAL A 16 23.02 -29.57 12.18
N LEU A 17 24.26 -29.27 12.58
CA LEU A 17 24.73 -27.91 12.83
C LEU A 17 24.97 -27.10 11.53
N ALA A 18 25.24 -27.77 10.40
CA ALA A 18 25.49 -27.11 9.11
C ALA A 18 24.22 -26.65 8.38
N VAL A 19 23.03 -27.17 8.74
CA VAL A 19 21.75 -26.83 8.07
C VAL A 19 21.11 -25.55 8.67
N VAL A 20 21.54 -25.09 9.84
CA VAL A 20 20.95 -23.93 10.53
C VAL A 20 21.53 -22.58 10.08
N ILE A 21 22.62 -22.57 9.27
CA ILE A 21 23.34 -21.32 8.95
C ILE A 21 22.97 -20.74 7.56
N SER A 22 22.07 -21.36 6.79
CA SER A 22 21.80 -20.93 5.40
C SER A 22 20.40 -20.31 5.16
N ALA A 23 19.82 -19.61 6.12
CA ALA A 23 18.58 -18.88 5.89
C ALA A 23 18.56 -17.47 6.49
N PRO A 24 19.38 -16.52 6.00
CA PRO A 24 19.17 -15.11 6.36
C PRO A 24 18.88 -14.16 5.20
N ASP A 25 18.94 -14.56 3.91
CA ASP A 25 18.90 -13.55 2.85
C ASP A 25 17.51 -13.20 2.29
N MET A 26 16.48 -14.00 2.57
CA MET A 26 15.13 -13.69 2.06
C MET A 26 14.42 -12.58 2.87
N TYR A 27 14.68 -12.45 4.16
CA TYR A 27 14.06 -11.41 5.01
C TYR A 27 14.67 -10.03 4.81
N ALA A 28 15.96 -9.94 4.52
CA ALA A 28 16.66 -8.66 4.35
C ALA A 28 16.31 -7.97 3.02
N LYS A 29 15.98 -8.73 1.96
CA LYS A 29 15.62 -8.19 0.64
C LYS A 29 14.21 -7.55 0.66
N LYS A 30 13.27 -8.14 1.40
CA LYS A 30 11.92 -7.61 1.58
C LYS A 30 11.91 -6.26 2.29
N LYS A 31 12.76 -6.09 3.32
CA LYS A 31 12.85 -4.86 4.12
C LYS A 31 13.46 -3.65 3.39
N LYS A 32 14.16 -3.85 2.26
CA LYS A 32 14.77 -2.77 1.46
C LYS A 32 13.83 -2.22 0.38
N GLU A 33 12.89 -3.03 -0.11
CA GLU A 33 11.83 -2.59 -1.02
C GLU A 33 10.72 -1.82 -0.28
N ASP A 34 10.42 -2.16 0.96
CA ASP A 34 9.41 -1.49 1.78
C ASP A 34 9.78 -0.05 2.18
N LYS A 35 11.07 0.30 2.25
CA LYS A 35 11.49 1.67 2.64
C LYS A 35 11.04 2.76 1.68
N ASP A 36 10.93 2.49 0.39
CA ASP A 36 10.43 3.45 -0.60
C ASP A 36 8.90 3.60 -0.56
N THR A 37 8.19 2.60 -0.01
CA THR A 37 6.74 2.59 0.14
C THR A 37 6.28 3.28 1.43
N TYR A 38 7.08 3.25 2.49
CA TYR A 38 6.78 3.90 3.78
C TYR A 38 6.85 5.43 3.74
N ALA A 39 7.42 6.02 2.70
CA ALA A 39 7.56 7.46 2.63
C ALA A 39 6.28 8.20 2.28
N TRP A 40 5.17 7.52 1.92
CA TRP A 40 3.89 8.11 1.48
C TRP A 40 4.05 9.39 0.67
N ARG A 41 5.06 9.37 -0.22
CA ARG A 41 5.44 10.50 -1.05
C ARG A 41 4.63 10.47 -2.34
N TYR A 42 3.46 11.08 -2.29
CA TYR A 42 2.55 11.21 -3.43
C TYR A 42 1.67 12.44 -3.27
N GLU A 43 1.07 12.86 -4.37
CA GLU A 43 -0.01 13.84 -4.42
C GLU A 43 -1.25 13.15 -4.98
N ILE A 44 -2.44 13.66 -4.61
CA ILE A 44 -3.72 13.11 -5.06
C ILE A 44 -4.62 14.25 -5.50
N GLU A 45 -5.23 14.11 -6.66
CA GLU A 45 -6.19 15.07 -7.21
C GLU A 45 -7.40 14.32 -7.81
N PRO A 46 -8.60 14.90 -7.70
CA PRO A 46 -9.78 14.29 -8.29
C PRO A 46 -9.80 14.51 -9.81
N VAL A 47 -10.34 13.51 -10.53
CA VAL A 47 -10.60 13.58 -11.96
C VAL A 47 -12.03 13.16 -12.26
N GLU A 48 -12.56 13.60 -13.39
CA GLU A 48 -13.93 13.25 -13.84
C GLU A 48 -14.11 11.74 -14.04
N GLY A 49 -15.39 11.32 -14.06
CA GLY A 49 -15.76 9.93 -14.33
C GLY A 49 -15.85 9.05 -13.09
N ALA A 50 -16.10 9.65 -11.93
CA ALA A 50 -16.51 8.90 -10.74
C ALA A 50 -17.88 8.25 -10.96
N VAL A 51 -18.12 7.13 -10.25
CA VAL A 51 -19.43 6.45 -10.21
C VAL A 51 -19.97 6.46 -8.78
N PRO A 52 -21.28 6.26 -8.56
CA PRO A 52 -21.84 6.19 -7.22
C PRO A 52 -21.07 5.18 -6.34
N GLY A 53 -20.74 5.58 -5.12
CA GLY A 53 -19.98 4.75 -4.16
C GLY A 53 -18.47 4.63 -4.43
N ALA A 54 -17.97 5.31 -5.47
CA ALA A 54 -16.53 5.32 -5.77
C ALA A 54 -16.07 6.74 -6.17
N CYS A 55 -14.77 6.97 -6.05
CA CYS A 55 -14.14 8.18 -6.58
C CYS A 55 -13.05 7.81 -7.60
N ARG A 56 -12.82 8.69 -8.55
CA ARG A 56 -11.75 8.58 -9.53
C ARG A 56 -10.72 9.66 -9.24
N VAL A 57 -9.48 9.25 -9.08
CA VAL A 57 -8.40 10.16 -8.71
C VAL A 57 -7.16 9.90 -9.54
N LYS A 58 -6.38 10.95 -9.78
CA LYS A 58 -5.03 10.87 -10.30
C LYS A 58 -4.06 10.93 -9.12
N VAL A 59 -3.19 9.94 -9.05
CA VAL A 59 -2.15 9.85 -8.03
C VAL A 59 -0.80 10.11 -8.66
N TRP A 60 -0.14 11.16 -8.24
CA TRP A 60 1.22 11.48 -8.63
C TRP A 60 2.20 10.74 -7.74
N THR A 61 2.78 9.67 -8.28
CA THR A 61 3.72 8.80 -7.57
C THR A 61 5.13 9.05 -8.05
N TYR A 62 6.08 9.05 -7.13
CA TYR A 62 7.50 9.25 -7.42
C TYR A 62 8.21 7.90 -7.40
N ALA A 63 8.88 7.53 -8.49
CA ALA A 63 9.66 6.31 -8.58
C ALA A 63 10.80 6.42 -9.61
N LYS A 64 11.83 5.60 -9.43
CA LYS A 64 12.95 5.50 -10.39
C LYS A 64 12.57 4.76 -11.67
N LYS A 65 11.51 3.97 -11.63
CA LYS A 65 11.01 3.15 -12.75
C LYS A 65 9.51 3.27 -12.86
N ALA A 66 9.00 3.25 -14.08
CA ALA A 66 7.57 3.38 -14.37
C ALA A 66 6.73 2.26 -13.76
N ASP A 67 7.19 1.02 -13.85
CA ASP A 67 6.52 -0.15 -13.27
C ASP A 67 6.31 -0.03 -11.76
N LYS A 68 7.29 0.54 -11.05
CA LYS A 68 7.19 0.81 -9.61
C LYS A 68 6.16 1.89 -9.31
N ALA A 69 6.12 2.98 -10.09
CA ALA A 69 5.10 4.03 -9.93
C ALA A 69 3.70 3.48 -10.13
N ILE A 70 3.49 2.69 -11.18
CA ILE A 70 2.20 2.06 -11.49
C ILE A 70 1.77 1.10 -10.36
N ALA A 71 2.71 0.29 -9.85
CA ALA A 71 2.42 -0.66 -8.77
C ALA A 71 2.10 0.04 -7.43
N GLN A 72 2.68 1.21 -7.16
CA GLN A 72 2.43 1.97 -5.92
C GLN A 72 1.18 2.84 -5.97
N ALA A 73 0.73 3.26 -7.15
CA ALA A 73 -0.39 4.18 -7.29
C ALA A 73 -1.69 3.69 -6.62
N PRO A 74 -2.12 2.42 -6.73
CA PRO A 74 -3.30 1.91 -6.03
C PRO A 74 -3.19 2.04 -4.51
N LYS A 75 -2.04 1.69 -3.94
CA LYS A 75 -1.77 1.80 -2.51
C LYS A 75 -1.83 3.25 -2.03
N ASN A 76 -1.16 4.14 -2.75
CA ASN A 76 -1.15 5.58 -2.48
C ASN A 76 -2.55 6.21 -2.60
N ALA A 77 -3.37 5.76 -3.57
CA ALA A 77 -4.74 6.23 -3.74
C ALA A 77 -5.59 5.89 -2.52
N VAL A 78 -5.59 4.62 -2.09
CA VAL A 78 -6.38 4.18 -0.93
C VAL A 78 -5.92 4.88 0.33
N HIS A 79 -4.60 4.99 0.56
CA HIS A 79 -4.03 5.75 1.67
C HIS A 79 -4.46 7.23 1.63
N GLY A 80 -4.43 7.84 0.44
CA GLY A 80 -4.86 9.23 0.26
C GLY A 80 -6.33 9.46 0.62
N ILE A 81 -7.22 8.55 0.23
CA ILE A 81 -8.65 8.62 0.58
C ILE A 81 -8.86 8.44 2.09
N ILE A 82 -8.11 7.54 2.72
CA ILE A 82 -8.23 7.30 4.16
C ILE A 82 -7.70 8.48 4.98
N PHE A 83 -6.49 8.97 4.70
CA PHE A 83 -5.77 9.87 5.62
C PHE A 83 -5.57 11.31 5.14
N LYS A 84 -5.69 11.60 3.83
CA LYS A 84 -5.43 12.96 3.30
C LYS A 84 -6.67 13.65 2.74
N GLY A 85 -7.56 12.91 2.09
CA GLY A 85 -8.58 13.51 1.24
C GLY A 85 -7.96 14.21 0.02
N TYR A 86 -8.72 15.05 -0.64
CA TYR A 86 -8.27 15.89 -1.76
C TYR A 86 -9.11 17.17 -1.87
N ALA A 87 -8.50 18.23 -2.39
CA ALA A 87 -9.19 19.48 -2.68
C ALA A 87 -10.15 19.32 -3.87
N ALA A 88 -11.11 20.21 -3.99
CA ALA A 88 -11.96 20.29 -5.17
C ALA A 88 -11.12 20.62 -6.43
N ASN A 89 -11.54 20.09 -7.55
CA ASN A 89 -11.05 20.48 -8.86
C ASN A 89 -12.17 21.23 -9.61
N PRO A 90 -12.20 22.58 -9.57
CA PRO A 90 -13.25 23.36 -10.22
C PRO A 90 -13.29 23.19 -11.75
N GLU A 91 -12.14 23.00 -12.39
CA GLU A 91 -12.03 22.80 -13.85
C GLU A 91 -12.69 21.49 -14.27
N ALA A 92 -12.44 20.41 -13.52
CA ALA A 92 -13.08 19.13 -13.71
C ALA A 92 -14.48 19.03 -13.05
N ARG A 93 -14.95 20.09 -12.40
CA ARG A 93 -16.23 20.13 -11.66
C ARG A 93 -16.36 19.00 -10.64
N VAL A 94 -15.26 18.57 -10.06
CA VAL A 94 -15.24 17.51 -9.03
C VAL A 94 -15.09 18.13 -7.66
N PRO A 95 -16.04 17.88 -6.73
CA PRO A 95 -15.96 18.39 -5.36
C PRO A 95 -14.78 17.78 -4.60
N GLY A 96 -14.26 18.51 -3.63
CA GLY A 96 -13.26 17.99 -2.70
C GLY A 96 -13.84 16.90 -1.78
N ARG A 97 -12.97 16.08 -1.23
CA ARG A 97 -13.31 15.04 -0.28
C ARG A 97 -12.41 15.13 0.94
N ARG A 98 -13.01 15.13 2.13
CA ARG A 98 -12.24 15.02 3.38
C ARG A 98 -11.69 13.60 3.55
N ALA A 99 -10.59 13.49 4.27
CA ALA A 99 -10.09 12.20 4.73
C ALA A 99 -11.17 11.42 5.49
N MET A 100 -11.15 10.10 5.41
CA MET A 100 -12.05 9.24 6.19
C MET A 100 -11.64 9.22 7.67
N VAL A 101 -10.33 9.16 7.92
CA VAL A 101 -9.71 9.25 9.25
C VAL A 101 -9.10 10.65 9.37
N THR A 102 -9.62 11.45 10.28
CA THR A 102 -9.18 12.84 10.49
C THR A 102 -8.36 13.00 11.76
N ASP A 103 -8.36 11.99 12.63
CA ASP A 103 -7.60 11.97 13.87
C ASP A 103 -6.34 11.13 13.67
N TYR A 104 -5.18 11.75 13.84
CA TYR A 104 -3.88 11.08 13.76
C TYR A 104 -3.70 9.99 14.84
N ALA A 105 -4.36 10.12 15.99
CA ALA A 105 -4.33 9.10 17.03
C ALA A 105 -4.88 7.75 16.54
N VAL A 106 -5.90 7.77 15.67
CA VAL A 106 -6.50 6.55 15.09
C VAL A 106 -5.49 5.81 14.21
N GLU A 107 -4.67 6.50 13.43
CA GLU A 107 -3.64 5.85 12.61
C GLU A 107 -2.62 5.10 13.49
N GLN A 108 -2.25 5.67 14.64
CA GLN A 108 -1.34 5.03 15.59
C GLN A 108 -2.00 3.89 16.36
N GLU A 109 -3.23 4.07 16.82
CA GLU A 109 -4.00 3.05 17.53
C GLU A 109 -4.21 1.78 16.68
N PHE A 110 -4.43 1.96 15.38
CA PHE A 110 -4.66 0.88 14.42
C PHE A 110 -3.43 0.58 13.54
N ALA A 111 -2.21 0.87 14.02
CA ALA A 111 -0.99 0.72 13.24
C ALA A 111 -0.81 -0.70 12.68
N ASP A 112 -1.00 -1.73 13.51
CA ASP A 112 -0.89 -3.14 13.12
C ASP A 112 -1.92 -3.51 12.03
N TYR A 113 -3.17 -3.01 12.19
CA TYR A 113 -4.20 -3.19 11.17
C TYR A 113 -3.79 -2.57 9.84
N PHE A 114 -3.27 -1.34 9.84
CA PHE A 114 -2.86 -0.66 8.61
C PHE A 114 -1.59 -1.24 8.00
N GLU A 115 -0.66 -1.76 8.81
CA GLU A 115 0.50 -2.49 8.30
C GLU A 115 0.06 -3.71 7.49
N GLU A 116 -0.85 -4.54 8.02
CA GLU A 116 -1.40 -5.69 7.31
C GLU A 116 -2.27 -5.26 6.11
N PHE A 117 -3.13 -4.26 6.30
CA PHE A 117 -4.04 -3.76 5.26
C PHE A 117 -3.27 -3.27 4.03
N PHE A 118 -2.17 -2.56 4.22
CA PHE A 118 -1.31 -2.02 3.18
C PHE A 118 -0.11 -2.90 2.83
N ALA A 119 0.00 -4.11 3.34
CA ALA A 119 1.03 -5.05 2.91
C ALA A 119 0.96 -5.34 1.40
N ASP A 120 2.05 -5.85 0.81
CA ASP A 120 2.06 -6.25 -0.60
C ASP A 120 1.02 -7.35 -0.83
N GLY A 121 0.09 -7.11 -1.77
CA GLY A 121 -1.07 -7.98 -1.98
C GLY A 121 -2.14 -7.85 -0.88
N GLY A 122 -2.04 -6.86 0.01
CA GLY A 122 -2.94 -6.64 1.13
C GLY A 122 -4.37 -6.28 0.75
N ARG A 123 -5.22 -6.17 1.77
CA ARG A 123 -6.67 -5.98 1.61
C ARG A 123 -7.06 -4.71 0.86
N TYR A 124 -6.23 -3.67 0.87
CA TYR A 124 -6.48 -2.42 0.13
C TYR A 124 -6.76 -2.64 -1.36
N MET A 125 -6.15 -3.68 -1.97
CA MET A 125 -6.32 -3.98 -3.39
C MET A 125 -7.77 -4.31 -3.79
N ARG A 126 -8.61 -4.73 -2.86
CA ARG A 126 -10.04 -5.02 -3.10
C ARG A 126 -10.84 -3.77 -3.42
N PHE A 127 -10.36 -2.62 -2.97
CA PHE A 127 -11.07 -1.32 -3.02
C PHE A 127 -10.56 -0.41 -4.13
N VAL A 128 -9.59 -0.83 -4.93
CA VAL A 128 -8.97 0.02 -5.95
C VAL A 128 -8.75 -0.73 -7.25
N SER A 129 -8.88 -0.03 -8.37
CA SER A 129 -8.54 -0.54 -9.69
C SER A 129 -7.82 0.52 -10.51
N LEU A 130 -6.88 0.09 -11.32
CA LEU A 130 -6.19 0.94 -12.28
C LEU A 130 -7.13 1.29 -13.45
N VAL A 131 -7.15 2.54 -13.84
CA VAL A 131 -7.79 2.97 -15.09
C VAL A 131 -6.75 2.86 -16.21
N ASN A 132 -7.17 2.37 -17.38
CA ASN A 132 -6.28 2.14 -18.54
C ASN A 132 -5.03 1.30 -18.19
N ASN A 133 -5.19 0.27 -17.36
CA ASN A 133 -4.11 -0.58 -16.88
C ASN A 133 -2.95 0.20 -16.22
N GLY A 134 -3.23 1.40 -15.70
CA GLY A 134 -2.23 2.27 -15.06
C GLY A 134 -1.32 3.00 -16.03
N ALA A 135 -1.64 3.00 -17.33
CA ALA A 135 -0.88 3.79 -18.30
C ALA A 135 -1.05 5.29 -17.99
N PRO A 136 0.06 6.05 -17.79
CA PRO A 136 -0.02 7.49 -17.60
C PRO A 136 -0.50 8.15 -18.90
N MET A 137 -1.22 9.27 -18.76
CA MET A 137 -1.62 10.07 -19.91
C MET A 137 -0.42 10.85 -20.48
N ALA A 138 -0.55 11.34 -21.72
CA ALA A 138 0.44 12.24 -22.30
C ALA A 138 0.60 13.48 -21.37
N GLY A 139 1.85 13.79 -20.98
CA GLY A 139 2.14 14.87 -20.04
C GLY A 139 2.16 14.46 -18.56
N ASP A 140 1.64 13.30 -18.20
CA ASP A 140 1.64 12.80 -16.82
C ASP A 140 2.93 12.05 -16.44
N VAL A 141 4.02 12.23 -17.19
CA VAL A 141 5.34 11.69 -16.88
C VAL A 141 6.35 12.82 -16.88
N ILE A 142 6.82 13.18 -15.70
CA ILE A 142 7.72 14.31 -15.48
C ILE A 142 9.01 13.78 -14.85
N LYS A 143 10.17 14.09 -15.44
CA LYS A 143 11.46 13.74 -14.85
C LYS A 143 11.80 14.74 -13.73
N VAL A 144 12.07 14.23 -12.53
CA VAL A 144 12.44 15.02 -11.36
C VAL A 144 13.76 14.48 -10.80
N GLY A 145 14.86 15.09 -11.20
CA GLY A 145 16.19 14.62 -10.83
C GLY A 145 16.49 13.21 -11.36
N LYS A 146 16.67 12.26 -10.45
CA LYS A 146 16.93 10.83 -10.76
C LYS A 146 15.68 9.97 -10.76
N GLU A 147 14.49 10.56 -10.54
CA GLU A 147 13.20 9.88 -10.46
C GLU A 147 12.23 10.43 -11.51
N TYR A 148 11.09 9.76 -11.64
CA TYR A 148 9.95 10.21 -12.42
C TYR A 148 8.79 10.49 -11.48
N LYS A 149 8.12 11.63 -11.66
CA LYS A 149 6.79 11.92 -11.12
C LYS A 149 5.78 11.47 -12.18
N MET A 150 4.93 10.51 -11.84
CA MET A 150 3.99 9.88 -12.77
C MET A 150 2.57 9.98 -12.25
N GLY A 151 1.68 10.55 -13.07
CA GLY A 151 0.24 10.64 -12.78
C GLY A 151 -0.47 9.39 -13.26
N ILE A 152 -0.98 8.58 -12.31
CA ILE A 152 -1.70 7.34 -12.57
C ILE A 152 -3.15 7.50 -12.15
N ILE A 153 -4.09 7.24 -13.05
CA ILE A 153 -5.51 7.32 -12.73
C ILE A 153 -6.00 6.00 -12.15
N VAL A 154 -6.68 6.10 -11.03
CA VAL A 154 -7.26 4.96 -10.31
C VAL A 154 -8.69 5.24 -9.89
N MET A 155 -9.49 4.19 -9.77
CA MET A 155 -10.84 4.21 -9.20
C MET A 155 -10.78 3.60 -7.81
N VAL A 156 -11.29 4.30 -6.79
CA VAL A 156 -11.37 3.81 -5.41
C VAL A 156 -12.83 3.65 -5.00
N LYS A 157 -13.22 2.46 -4.58
CA LYS A 157 -14.56 2.10 -4.08
C LYS A 157 -14.74 2.61 -2.66
N THR A 158 -15.10 3.86 -2.52
CA THR A 158 -15.12 4.57 -1.23
C THR A 158 -16.13 4.02 -0.25
N ASP A 159 -17.30 3.57 -0.71
CA ASP A 159 -18.34 3.05 0.17
C ASP A 159 -17.98 1.66 0.71
N GLU A 160 -17.40 0.79 -0.14
CA GLU A 160 -16.89 -0.50 0.31
C GLU A 160 -15.71 -0.34 1.27
N LEU A 161 -14.79 0.59 0.96
CA LEU A 161 -13.66 0.91 1.82
C LEU A 161 -14.12 1.42 3.19
N ARG A 162 -15.12 2.31 3.24
CA ARG A 162 -15.70 2.80 4.49
C ARG A 162 -16.28 1.65 5.32
N LYS A 163 -17.05 0.76 4.71
CA LYS A 163 -17.63 -0.41 5.41
C LYS A 163 -16.56 -1.33 6.00
N GLU A 164 -15.45 -1.54 5.28
CA GLU A 164 -14.31 -2.31 5.78
C GLU A 164 -13.71 -1.66 7.02
N LEU A 165 -13.47 -0.33 6.99
CA LEU A 165 -12.91 0.41 8.12
C LEU A 165 -13.88 0.47 9.32
N GLU A 166 -15.18 0.58 9.07
CA GLU A 166 -16.21 0.49 10.12
C GLU A 166 -16.26 -0.90 10.75
N SER A 167 -16.17 -1.96 9.94
CA SER A 167 -16.13 -3.35 10.42
C SER A 167 -14.86 -3.66 11.22
N ALA A 168 -13.76 -3.01 10.91
CA ALA A 168 -12.50 -3.11 11.66
C ALA A 168 -12.47 -2.24 12.93
N GLY A 169 -13.49 -1.43 13.17
CA GLY A 169 -13.55 -0.51 14.31
C GLY A 169 -12.73 0.78 14.14
N VAL A 170 -12.08 0.97 12.99
CA VAL A 170 -11.29 2.16 12.67
C VAL A 170 -12.18 3.41 12.54
N LEU A 171 -13.35 3.23 11.97
CA LEU A 171 -14.36 4.28 11.84
C LEU A 171 -15.60 3.94 12.68
N LYS A 172 -16.22 4.96 13.24
CA LYS A 172 -17.56 4.81 13.82
C LYS A 172 -18.59 4.60 12.71
N SER A 173 -19.50 3.65 12.91
CA SER A 173 -20.61 3.44 11.97
C SER A 173 -21.46 4.71 11.88
N LEU A 174 -21.91 5.06 10.68
CA LEU A 174 -22.82 6.19 10.46
C LEU A 174 -24.16 6.05 11.21
N ASN A 175 -24.54 4.81 11.56
CA ASN A 175 -25.78 4.50 12.30
C ASN A 175 -25.61 4.48 13.83
N SER A 176 -24.42 4.72 14.36
CA SER A 176 -24.14 4.66 15.80
C SER A 176 -24.50 5.95 16.56
N GLY A 177 -25.15 6.89 15.91
CA GLY A 177 -25.50 8.22 16.47
C GLY A 177 -26.99 8.49 16.67
N PHE A 178 -27.83 7.44 16.62
CA PHE A 178 -29.29 7.56 16.91
C PHE A 178 -29.66 6.64 18.01
#